data_6500a87118f503df8d6718ce43d8a863
#
_entry.id   6500a87118f503df8d6718ce43d8a863
#
_cell.length_a   1.000
_cell.length_b   1.000
_cell.length_c   1.000
_cell.angle_alpha   90.00
_cell.angle_beta   90.00
_cell.angle_gamma   90.00
#
_symmetry.space_group_name_H-M   'P 1'
#
loop_
_entity.id
_entity.type
_entity.pdbx_description
1 polymer ?
#
loop_
_entity_poly.entity_id
_entity_poly.type
_entity_poly.pdbx_seq_one_letter_code
_entity_poly.pdbx_strand_id
1 'polypeptide(L)'
;FAIIIEIEIAKVVREISPRYQEILQINKKYCFYGGITKDYGDEVTVKTRAQFNNFYYIGYLKKQMDRIDPDIQKVIDNRKMLCAYKEEIENMTLRTEKEAVKERRIPYFLYCAVEDKVIRKKTARPVTEMTYTCKVNYTSPRGRSSCSGERIFSFEELERQHKMYQERRVLEESKEYQRQKMTPSLRYDIMKRDGFRCVLCGRSVERDGVTLHVDHIIPVAKGGKTVPGNLRTLCEECNKGKRDKYDKDGLN
;
A
#
# COMPACT_ATOMS: atom_id res chain seq x y z
N PHE A 1 -15.41 42.27 18.45
CA PHE A 1 -16.24 42.93 17.41
C PHE A 1 -15.79 42.54 16.01
N ALA A 2 -14.50 42.65 15.65
CA ALA A 2 -13.96 42.27 14.34
C ALA A 2 -14.24 40.80 13.95
N ILE A 3 -14.13 39.87 14.90
CA ILE A 3 -14.40 38.43 14.68
C ILE A 3 -15.87 38.17 14.35
N ILE A 4 -16.81 38.91 15.01
CA ILE A 4 -18.25 38.75 14.75
C ILE A 4 -18.58 39.22 13.32
N ILE A 5 -18.02 40.35 12.91
CA ILE A 5 -18.19 40.88 11.54
C ILE A 5 -17.64 39.89 10.51
N GLU A 6 -16.45 39.33 10.75
CA GLU A 6 -15.87 38.31 9.84
C GLU A 6 -16.76 37.07 9.71
N ILE A 7 -17.37 36.62 10.81
CA ILE A 7 -18.28 35.46 10.79
C ILE A 7 -19.54 35.77 9.96
N GLU A 8 -20.12 36.97 10.12
CA GLU A 8 -21.32 37.35 9.36
C GLU A 8 -20.99 37.49 7.86
N ILE A 9 -19.87 38.14 7.50
CA ILE A 9 -19.43 38.20 6.11
C ILE A 9 -19.15 36.82 5.54
N ALA A 10 -18.56 35.90 6.31
CA ALA A 10 -18.33 34.51 5.88
C ALA A 10 -19.62 33.72 5.60
N LYS A 11 -20.73 34.04 6.28
CA LYS A 11 -22.05 33.49 5.95
C LYS A 11 -22.52 33.98 4.59
N VAL A 12 -22.43 35.31 4.35
CA VAL A 12 -22.78 35.90 3.07
C VAL A 12 -21.93 35.35 1.93
N VAL A 13 -20.62 35.18 2.12
CA VAL A 13 -19.73 34.53 1.13
C VAL A 13 -20.24 33.14 0.75
N ARG A 14 -20.64 32.31 1.71
CA ARG A 14 -21.14 30.96 1.43
C ARG A 14 -22.46 30.97 0.64
N GLU A 15 -23.25 32.03 0.79
CA GLU A 15 -24.53 32.18 0.13
C GLU A 15 -24.39 32.67 -1.32
N ILE A 16 -23.60 33.74 -1.56
CA ILE A 16 -23.61 34.44 -2.84
C ILE A 16 -22.31 34.28 -3.67
N SER A 17 -21.22 33.75 -3.12
CA SER A 17 -19.95 33.66 -3.85
C SER A 17 -19.94 32.54 -4.88
N PRO A 18 -19.81 32.86 -6.19
CA PRO A 18 -19.61 31.84 -7.23
C PRO A 18 -18.35 31.01 -7.00
N ARG A 19 -17.25 31.63 -6.55
CA ARG A 19 -16.00 30.95 -6.22
C ARG A 19 -16.16 29.95 -5.09
N TYR A 20 -17.02 30.24 -4.11
CA TYR A 20 -17.30 29.29 -3.03
C TYR A 20 -18.06 28.07 -3.54
N GLN A 21 -19.01 28.25 -4.46
CA GLN A 21 -19.72 27.13 -5.07
C GLN A 21 -18.78 26.30 -5.96
N GLU A 22 -17.92 26.98 -6.72
CA GLU A 22 -16.93 26.36 -7.62
C GLU A 22 -15.93 25.50 -6.83
N ILE A 23 -15.33 26.00 -5.72
CA ILE A 23 -14.42 25.19 -4.89
C ILE A 23 -15.10 23.97 -4.27
N LEU A 24 -16.40 24.05 -3.95
CA LEU A 24 -17.14 22.89 -3.47
C LEU A 24 -17.33 21.82 -4.57
N GLN A 25 -17.54 22.23 -5.82
CA GLN A 25 -17.62 21.32 -6.96
C GLN A 25 -16.26 20.67 -7.26
N ILE A 26 -15.19 21.48 -7.30
CA ILE A 26 -13.82 20.99 -7.46
C ILE A 26 -13.49 19.97 -6.36
N ASN A 27 -13.78 20.26 -5.10
CA ASN A 27 -13.54 19.32 -3.99
C ASN A 27 -14.33 17.99 -4.12
N LYS A 28 -15.51 18.01 -4.75
CA LYS A 28 -16.27 16.78 -5.04
C LYS A 28 -15.64 15.96 -6.16
N LYS A 29 -15.05 16.64 -7.15
CA LYS A 29 -14.38 15.98 -8.28
C LYS A 29 -13.08 15.28 -7.84
N TYR A 30 -12.32 15.90 -6.94
CA TYR A 30 -11.04 15.38 -6.45
C TYR A 30 -11.20 14.73 -5.08
N CYS A 31 -11.35 13.40 -5.06
CA CYS A 31 -11.41 12.63 -3.83
C CYS A 31 -10.01 12.23 -3.38
N PHE A 32 -9.35 13.08 -2.58
CA PHE A 32 -8.05 12.75 -2.02
C PHE A 32 -8.15 11.66 -0.94
N TYR A 33 -7.18 10.75 -0.95
CA TYR A 33 -7.07 9.75 0.08
C TYR A 33 -6.62 10.37 1.41
N GLY A 34 -7.35 10.05 2.47
CA GLY A 34 -7.05 10.42 3.86
C GLY A 34 -6.59 9.21 4.68
N GLY A 35 -6.38 9.45 5.97
CA GLY A 35 -6.01 8.37 6.91
C GLY A 35 -4.61 7.78 6.67
N ILE A 36 -3.74 8.54 5.99
CA ILE A 36 -2.37 8.12 5.66
C ILE A 36 -1.47 8.41 6.86
N THR A 37 -0.72 7.40 7.29
CA THR A 37 0.36 7.60 8.28
C THR A 37 1.54 8.26 7.59
N LYS A 38 1.86 9.50 7.99
CA LYS A 38 2.95 10.29 7.37
C LYS A 38 4.33 9.81 7.77
N ASP A 39 4.47 9.41 9.03
CA ASP A 39 5.75 9.06 9.62
C ASP A 39 5.66 7.64 10.18
N TYR A 40 6.13 6.69 9.41
CA TYR A 40 6.33 5.33 9.87
C TYR A 40 7.64 5.24 10.65
N GLY A 41 7.65 4.45 11.73
CA GLY A 41 8.86 4.21 12.51
C GLY A 41 8.89 2.81 13.08
N ASP A 42 10.06 2.20 13.04
CA ASP A 42 10.33 0.94 13.73
C ASP A 42 11.63 1.05 14.52
N GLU A 43 11.63 0.41 15.69
CA GLU A 43 12.78 0.30 16.55
C GLU A 43 13.16 -1.18 16.68
N VAL A 44 14.41 -1.49 16.35
CA VAL A 44 14.94 -2.85 16.33
C VAL A 44 16.07 -2.97 17.35
N THR A 45 15.95 -3.92 18.27
CA THR A 45 17.03 -4.25 19.19
C THR A 45 17.79 -5.48 18.69
N VAL A 46 19.09 -5.34 18.49
CA VAL A 46 19.96 -6.44 18.06
C VAL A 46 20.77 -7.01 19.23
N LYS A 47 21.11 -8.30 19.16
CA LYS A 47 21.72 -9.05 20.26
C LYS A 47 23.24 -8.87 20.35
N THR A 48 23.88 -8.56 19.22
CA THR A 48 25.35 -8.45 19.15
C THR A 48 25.79 -7.17 18.49
N ARG A 49 26.99 -6.70 18.82
CA ARG A 49 27.61 -5.53 18.18
C ARG A 49 27.90 -5.77 16.70
N ALA A 50 28.20 -6.99 16.30
CA ALA A 50 28.38 -7.34 14.91
C ALA A 50 27.07 -7.17 14.11
N GLN A 51 25.92 -7.59 14.68
CA GLN A 51 24.60 -7.37 14.08
C GLN A 51 24.28 -5.89 13.95
N PHE A 52 24.65 -5.08 14.95
CA PHE A 52 24.47 -3.62 14.89
C PHE A 52 25.32 -3.01 13.77
N ASN A 53 26.62 -3.31 13.70
CA ASN A 53 27.54 -2.76 12.71
C ASN A 53 27.16 -3.13 11.26
N ASN A 54 26.58 -4.32 11.06
CA ASN A 54 26.21 -4.87 9.77
C ASN A 54 24.69 -4.78 9.50
N PHE A 55 23.96 -3.90 10.23
CA PHE A 55 22.52 -3.82 10.04
C PHE A 55 22.14 -3.27 8.67
N TYR A 56 21.38 -4.07 7.92
CA TYR A 56 20.98 -3.73 6.56
C TYR A 56 19.60 -3.06 6.53
N TYR A 57 19.58 -1.74 6.69
CA TYR A 57 18.37 -0.91 6.77
C TYR A 57 17.41 -1.09 5.59
N ILE A 58 17.92 -1.12 4.34
CA ILE A 58 17.07 -1.34 3.16
C ILE A 58 16.45 -2.74 3.18
N GLY A 59 17.20 -3.75 3.61
CA GLY A 59 16.67 -5.11 3.75
C GLY A 59 15.58 -5.22 4.81
N TYR A 60 15.67 -4.42 5.88
CA TYR A 60 14.62 -4.31 6.88
C TYR A 60 13.39 -3.61 6.32
N LEU A 61 13.53 -2.46 5.66
CA LEU A 61 12.45 -1.75 4.98
C LEU A 61 11.69 -2.67 4.01
N LYS A 62 12.40 -3.46 3.20
CA LYS A 62 11.78 -4.42 2.26
C LYS A 62 10.85 -5.43 2.93
N LYS A 63 11.14 -5.83 4.18
CA LYS A 63 10.27 -6.72 4.95
C LYS A 63 9.02 -6.03 5.50
N GLN A 64 9.05 -4.70 5.61
CA GLN A 64 7.92 -3.90 6.08
C GLN A 64 7.01 -3.42 4.95
N MET A 65 7.37 -3.68 3.68
CA MET A 65 6.63 -3.17 2.53
C MET A 65 5.16 -3.56 2.54
N ASP A 66 4.80 -4.79 2.93
CA ASP A 66 3.39 -5.23 3.01
C ASP A 66 2.53 -4.30 3.87
N ARG A 67 3.12 -3.71 4.93
CA ARG A 67 2.44 -2.82 5.86
C ARG A 67 2.31 -1.38 5.34
N ILE A 68 3.36 -0.86 4.69
CA ILE A 68 3.44 0.55 4.31
C ILE A 68 3.04 0.82 2.86
N ASP A 69 3.07 -0.19 2.00
CA ASP A 69 2.79 -0.11 0.57
C ASP A 69 1.42 0.54 0.23
N PRO A 70 0.32 0.20 0.93
CA PRO A 70 -0.97 0.83 0.64
C PRO A 70 -0.97 2.35 0.86
N ASP A 71 -0.22 2.85 1.85
CA ASP A 71 -0.14 4.29 2.11
C ASP A 71 0.80 4.99 1.13
N ILE A 72 1.89 4.35 0.71
CA ILE A 72 2.75 4.87 -0.37
C ILE A 72 1.92 5.05 -1.65
N GLN A 73 1.10 4.07 -2.02
CA GLN A 73 0.23 4.17 -3.19
C GLN A 73 -0.75 5.34 -3.09
N LYS A 74 -1.39 5.53 -1.93
CA LYS A 74 -2.30 6.66 -1.68
C LYS A 74 -1.59 8.02 -1.81
N VAL A 75 -0.35 8.13 -1.31
CA VAL A 75 0.47 9.35 -1.45
C VAL A 75 0.79 9.63 -2.91
N ILE A 76 1.18 8.59 -3.68
CA ILE A 76 1.43 8.72 -5.13
C ILE A 76 0.17 9.23 -5.84
N ASP A 77 -0.99 8.65 -5.55
CA ASP A 77 -2.25 9.03 -6.18
C ASP A 77 -2.68 10.45 -5.77
N ASN A 78 -2.50 10.82 -4.50
CA ASN A 78 -2.72 12.20 -4.04
C ASN A 78 -1.81 13.21 -4.77
N ARG A 79 -0.52 12.87 -4.98
CA ARG A 79 0.41 13.73 -5.73
C ARG A 79 -0.05 13.94 -7.18
N LYS A 80 -0.48 12.86 -7.86
CA LYS A 80 -0.98 12.94 -9.23
C LYS A 80 -2.23 13.84 -9.33
N MET A 81 -3.18 13.66 -8.42
CA MET A 81 -4.41 14.47 -8.42
C MET A 81 -4.16 15.93 -8.04
N LEU A 82 -3.18 16.20 -7.16
CA LEU A 82 -2.93 17.55 -6.64
C LEU A 82 -2.51 18.54 -7.72
N CYS A 83 -1.78 18.12 -8.75
CA CYS A 83 -1.37 18.99 -9.85
C CYS A 83 -2.60 19.54 -10.60
N ALA A 84 -3.49 18.66 -11.06
CA ALA A 84 -4.71 19.07 -11.75
C ALA A 84 -5.67 19.87 -10.84
N TYR A 85 -5.76 19.49 -9.57
CA TYR A 85 -6.54 20.23 -8.58
C TYR A 85 -6.07 21.67 -8.39
N LYS A 86 -4.76 21.90 -8.30
CA LYS A 86 -4.17 23.24 -8.16
C LYS A 86 -4.43 24.08 -9.41
N GLU A 87 -4.28 23.50 -10.58
CA GLU A 87 -4.56 24.17 -11.85
C GLU A 87 -6.03 24.64 -11.95
N GLU A 88 -6.99 23.80 -11.55
CA GLU A 88 -8.41 24.20 -11.52
C GLU A 88 -8.67 25.33 -10.52
N ILE A 89 -8.04 25.30 -9.35
CA ILE A 89 -8.18 26.38 -8.35
C ILE A 89 -7.58 27.70 -8.86
N GLU A 90 -6.42 27.66 -9.51
CA GLU A 90 -5.77 28.85 -10.06
C GLU A 90 -6.60 29.45 -11.20
N ASN A 91 -7.31 28.63 -11.95
CA ASN A 91 -8.19 29.06 -13.03
C ASN A 91 -9.57 29.59 -12.56
N MET A 92 -9.87 29.53 -11.25
CA MET A 92 -11.10 30.12 -10.71
C MET A 92 -11.05 31.66 -10.79
N THR A 93 -11.73 32.23 -11.76
CA THR A 93 -11.68 33.67 -12.05
C THR A 93 -12.93 34.45 -11.64
N LEU A 94 -14.06 33.79 -11.46
CA LEU A 94 -15.34 34.42 -11.20
C LEU A 94 -15.42 34.96 -9.77
N ARG A 95 -15.23 36.27 -9.62
CA ARG A 95 -15.50 36.97 -8.34
C ARG A 95 -16.97 37.37 -8.25
N THR A 96 -17.45 37.52 -7.00
CA THR A 96 -18.78 38.07 -6.74
C THR A 96 -18.90 39.48 -7.24
N GLU A 97 -19.98 39.79 -7.92
CA GLU A 97 -20.27 41.15 -8.45
C GLU A 97 -20.35 42.16 -7.29
N LYS A 98 -19.84 43.39 -7.56
CA LYS A 98 -19.82 44.45 -6.52
C LYS A 98 -21.22 44.84 -6.08
N GLU A 99 -22.17 44.85 -7.00
CA GLU A 99 -23.56 45.22 -6.77
C GLU A 99 -24.24 44.26 -5.79
N ALA A 100 -24.06 42.96 -5.96
CA ALA A 100 -24.58 41.93 -5.04
C ALA A 100 -24.03 42.07 -3.61
N VAL A 101 -22.76 42.47 -3.48
CA VAL A 101 -22.13 42.71 -2.16
C VAL A 101 -22.63 44.04 -1.56
N LYS A 102 -22.83 45.06 -2.38
CA LYS A 102 -23.34 46.37 -1.95
C LYS A 102 -24.77 46.27 -1.38
N GLU A 103 -25.62 45.47 -1.98
CA GLU A 103 -26.98 45.19 -1.44
C GLU A 103 -26.96 44.65 -0.01
N ARG A 104 -25.93 43.94 0.38
CA ARG A 104 -25.71 43.41 1.73
C ARG A 104 -25.05 44.42 2.70
N ARG A 105 -24.83 45.68 2.24
CA ARG A 105 -24.17 46.76 3.01
C ARG A 105 -22.79 46.41 3.54
N ILE A 106 -22.04 45.58 2.80
CA ILE A 106 -20.67 45.14 3.13
C ILE A 106 -19.68 45.93 2.27
N PRO A 107 -18.61 46.49 2.80
CA PRO A 107 -17.53 47.07 2.03
C PRO A 107 -16.87 45.98 1.16
N TYR A 108 -16.79 46.20 -0.16
CA TYR A 108 -16.35 45.19 -1.12
C TYR A 108 -14.95 44.65 -0.84
N PHE A 109 -14.00 45.51 -0.43
CA PHE A 109 -12.65 45.07 -0.09
C PHE A 109 -12.63 44.09 1.09
N LEU A 110 -13.49 44.35 2.09
CA LEU A 110 -13.61 43.49 3.27
C LEU A 110 -14.26 42.13 2.89
N TYR A 111 -15.27 42.17 2.03
CA TYR A 111 -15.88 40.98 1.47
C TYR A 111 -14.84 40.10 0.76
N CYS A 112 -14.04 40.68 -0.16
CA CYS A 112 -13.00 39.97 -0.90
C CYS A 112 -11.95 39.33 0.03
N ALA A 113 -11.53 40.04 1.08
CA ALA A 113 -10.57 39.53 2.04
C ALA A 113 -11.12 38.30 2.80
N VAL A 114 -12.41 38.34 3.17
CA VAL A 114 -13.08 37.21 3.84
C VAL A 114 -13.35 36.09 2.85
N GLU A 115 -13.75 36.38 1.60
CA GLU A 115 -13.94 35.39 0.54
C GLU A 115 -12.65 34.59 0.30
N ASP A 116 -11.52 35.25 0.11
CA ASP A 116 -10.22 34.59 -0.08
C ASP A 116 -9.84 33.71 1.13
N LYS A 117 -10.15 34.16 2.35
CA LYS A 117 -9.91 33.40 3.59
C LYS A 117 -10.81 32.16 3.67
N VAL A 118 -12.08 32.29 3.30
CA VAL A 118 -13.06 31.19 3.29
C VAL A 118 -12.67 30.13 2.25
N ILE A 119 -12.29 30.57 1.03
CA ILE A 119 -11.84 29.69 -0.04
C ILE A 119 -10.56 28.93 0.37
N ARG A 120 -9.57 29.66 0.90
CA ARG A 120 -8.32 29.05 1.39
C ARG A 120 -8.54 27.97 2.47
N LYS A 121 -9.54 28.16 3.34
CA LYS A 121 -9.94 27.15 4.34
C LYS A 121 -10.60 25.92 3.72
N LYS A 122 -11.23 26.06 2.55
CA LYS A 122 -11.88 24.97 1.83
C LYS A 122 -10.95 24.25 0.85
N THR A 123 -9.82 24.85 0.46
CA THR A 123 -8.81 24.20 -0.38
C THR A 123 -8.29 22.94 0.29
N ALA A 124 -8.39 21.82 -0.40
CA ALA A 124 -7.92 20.54 0.10
C ALA A 124 -6.38 20.54 0.28
N ARG A 125 -5.93 19.90 1.34
CA ARG A 125 -4.50 19.73 1.68
C ARG A 125 -4.22 18.25 1.88
N PRO A 126 -4.16 17.47 0.79
CA PRO A 126 -3.90 16.04 0.90
C PRO A 126 -2.49 15.77 1.42
N VAL A 127 -2.31 14.58 1.99
CA VAL A 127 -0.98 14.09 2.35
C VAL A 127 -0.24 13.72 1.07
N THR A 128 0.90 14.36 0.83
CA THR A 128 1.74 14.19 -0.36
C THR A 128 3.18 13.79 -0.01
N GLU A 129 3.48 13.68 1.27
CA GLU A 129 4.79 13.29 1.80
C GLU A 129 4.59 12.25 2.90
N MET A 130 5.53 11.32 2.98
CA MET A 130 5.67 10.40 4.09
C MET A 130 7.14 9.99 4.25
N THR A 131 7.50 9.57 5.46
CA THR A 131 8.84 9.07 5.79
C THR A 131 8.76 7.71 6.49
N TYR A 132 9.86 6.99 6.45
CA TYR A 132 10.03 5.79 7.25
C TYR A 132 11.35 5.87 8.01
N THR A 133 11.29 5.77 9.33
CA THR A 133 12.44 5.82 10.21
C THR A 133 12.72 4.43 10.79
N CYS A 134 13.91 3.90 10.58
CA CYS A 134 14.36 2.67 11.21
C CYS A 134 15.45 3.00 12.24
N LYS A 135 15.16 2.75 13.51
CA LYS A 135 16.10 2.86 14.62
C LYS A 135 16.63 1.48 14.99
N VAL A 136 17.92 1.38 15.22
CA VAL A 136 18.57 0.15 15.64
C VAL A 136 19.35 0.38 16.93
N ASN A 137 19.08 -0.44 17.93
CA ASN A 137 19.72 -0.33 19.22
C ASN A 137 20.47 -1.63 19.56
N TYR A 138 21.61 -1.45 20.18
CA TYR A 138 22.38 -2.52 20.81
C TYR A 138 22.77 -2.13 22.22
N THR A 139 22.59 -3.03 23.16
CA THR A 139 23.10 -2.91 24.53
C THR A 139 23.83 -4.20 24.88
N SER A 140 25.07 -4.07 25.40
CA SER A 140 25.85 -5.23 25.81
C SER A 140 25.18 -5.97 26.96
N PRO A 141 25.39 -7.29 27.11
CA PRO A 141 24.70 -8.13 28.12
C PRO A 141 24.80 -7.65 29.57
N ARG A 142 25.84 -6.86 29.89
CA ARG A 142 26.05 -6.27 31.22
C ARG A 142 25.73 -4.77 31.27
N GLY A 143 25.11 -4.20 30.25
CA GLY A 143 24.73 -2.78 30.18
C GLY A 143 25.89 -1.79 30.09
N ARG A 144 27.15 -2.26 29.98
CA ARG A 144 28.34 -1.40 30.00
C ARG A 144 28.58 -0.59 28.73
N SER A 145 27.94 -0.95 27.63
CA SER A 145 28.07 -0.28 26.35
C SER A 145 26.73 -0.36 25.61
N SER A 146 26.27 0.77 25.10
CA SER A 146 25.11 0.86 24.24
C SER A 146 25.45 1.65 22.97
N CYS A 147 24.79 1.33 21.87
CA CYS A 147 24.88 2.06 20.61
C CYS A 147 23.49 2.17 20.03
N SER A 148 23.19 3.29 19.39
CA SER A 148 22.00 3.46 18.58
C SER A 148 22.38 4.02 17.22
N GLY A 149 21.64 3.63 16.20
CA GLY A 149 21.76 4.17 14.86
C GLY A 149 20.37 4.34 14.28
N GLU A 150 20.23 5.28 13.36
CA GLU A 150 18.95 5.49 12.70
C GLU A 150 19.16 5.79 11.22
N ARG A 151 18.18 5.42 10.40
CA ARG A 151 18.08 5.80 8.99
C ARG A 151 16.67 6.25 8.70
N ILE A 152 16.54 7.44 8.14
CA ILE A 152 15.28 8.00 7.64
C ILE A 152 15.27 7.79 6.13
N PHE A 153 14.21 7.19 5.62
CA PHE A 153 13.94 7.02 4.20
C PHE A 153 12.99 8.11 3.74
N SER A 154 13.39 8.88 2.73
CA SER A 154 12.54 9.89 2.11
C SER A 154 11.43 9.26 1.28
N PHE A 155 10.45 10.07 0.87
CA PHE A 155 9.36 9.58 0.03
C PHE A 155 9.86 9.05 -1.31
N GLU A 156 10.88 9.67 -1.91
CA GLU A 156 11.46 9.23 -3.17
C GLU A 156 12.16 7.86 -3.05
N GLU A 157 12.76 7.57 -1.90
CA GLU A 157 13.32 6.25 -1.62
C GLU A 157 12.21 5.22 -1.42
N LEU A 158 11.13 5.59 -0.73
CA LEU A 158 9.96 4.73 -0.53
C LEU A 158 9.24 4.44 -1.85
N GLU A 159 9.05 5.40 -2.71
CA GLU A 159 8.44 5.25 -4.04
C GLU A 159 9.26 4.29 -4.92
N ARG A 160 10.59 4.40 -4.90
CA ARG A 160 11.48 3.43 -5.60
C ARG A 160 11.32 2.00 -5.06
N GLN A 161 11.26 1.83 -3.73
CA GLN A 161 11.07 0.51 -3.12
C GLN A 161 9.67 -0.03 -3.40
N HIS A 162 8.63 0.82 -3.41
CA HIS A 162 7.26 0.48 -3.80
C HIS A 162 7.21 -0.07 -5.23
N LYS A 163 7.82 0.63 -6.20
CA LYS A 163 7.87 0.16 -7.59
C LYS A 163 8.51 -1.22 -7.71
N MET A 164 9.67 -1.41 -7.10
CA MET A 164 10.36 -2.72 -7.09
C MET A 164 9.54 -3.81 -6.38
N TYR A 165 8.82 -3.46 -5.33
CA TYR A 165 7.96 -4.38 -4.61
C TYR A 165 6.76 -4.81 -5.46
N GLN A 166 6.10 -3.90 -6.16
CA GLN A 166 5.00 -4.19 -7.07
C GLN A 166 5.45 -5.06 -8.26
N GLU A 167 6.57 -4.72 -8.88
CA GLU A 167 7.16 -5.51 -9.97
C GLU A 167 7.46 -6.96 -9.53
N ARG A 168 8.01 -7.12 -8.32
CA ARG A 168 8.27 -8.45 -7.76
C ARG A 168 6.98 -9.23 -7.48
N ARG A 169 5.94 -8.59 -6.95
CA ARG A 169 4.64 -9.24 -6.73
C ARG A 169 4.03 -9.74 -8.04
N VAL A 170 4.01 -8.90 -9.08
CA VAL A 170 3.53 -9.31 -10.41
C VAL A 170 4.32 -10.50 -10.94
N LEU A 171 5.65 -10.48 -10.80
CA LEU A 171 6.50 -11.61 -11.20
C LEU A 171 6.17 -12.87 -10.40
N GLU A 172 6.05 -12.77 -9.06
CA GLU A 172 5.75 -13.90 -8.18
C GLU A 172 4.37 -14.52 -8.43
N GLU A 173 3.42 -13.74 -8.94
CA GLU A 173 2.09 -14.21 -9.36
C GLU A 173 2.10 -14.83 -10.75
N SER A 174 3.18 -14.66 -11.54
CA SER A 174 3.27 -15.20 -12.88
C SER A 174 3.31 -16.73 -12.89
N LYS A 175 2.62 -17.35 -13.86
CA LYS A 175 2.63 -18.82 -14.05
C LYS A 175 4.04 -19.37 -14.30
N GLU A 176 4.86 -18.59 -14.99
CA GLU A 176 6.24 -18.90 -15.34
C GLU A 176 7.14 -19.04 -14.12
N TYR A 177 7.09 -18.05 -13.24
CA TYR A 177 7.83 -18.03 -11.97
C TYR A 177 7.39 -19.20 -11.07
N GLN A 178 6.09 -19.49 -10.97
CA GLN A 178 5.59 -20.62 -10.20
C GLN A 178 6.08 -21.97 -10.76
N ARG A 179 6.17 -22.11 -12.08
CA ARG A 179 6.75 -23.32 -12.73
C ARG A 179 8.23 -23.48 -12.40
N GLN A 180 9.01 -22.41 -12.46
CA GLN A 180 10.46 -22.45 -12.14
C GLN A 180 10.71 -22.83 -10.68
N LYS A 181 9.84 -22.44 -9.76
CA LYS A 181 9.91 -22.85 -8.35
C LYS A 181 9.71 -24.35 -8.12
N MET A 182 9.10 -25.08 -9.06
CA MET A 182 8.89 -26.53 -8.98
C MET A 182 10.20 -27.29 -9.29
N THR A 183 11.22 -27.12 -8.44
CA THR A 183 12.53 -27.75 -8.59
C THR A 183 12.47 -29.27 -8.35
N PRO A 184 13.42 -30.07 -8.87
CA PRO A 184 13.53 -31.49 -8.56
C PRO A 184 13.64 -31.76 -7.05
N SER A 185 14.39 -30.94 -6.31
CA SER A 185 14.53 -31.06 -4.86
C SER A 185 13.17 -30.88 -4.16
N LEU A 186 12.42 -29.82 -4.51
CA LEU A 186 11.09 -29.59 -3.94
C LEU A 186 10.13 -30.75 -4.25
N ARG A 187 10.16 -31.29 -5.49
CA ARG A 187 9.35 -32.47 -5.85
C ARG A 187 9.68 -33.67 -4.96
N TYR A 188 10.96 -33.94 -4.76
CA TYR A 188 11.41 -35.04 -3.91
C TYR A 188 10.94 -34.84 -2.46
N ASP A 189 11.07 -33.63 -1.90
CA ASP A 189 10.67 -33.32 -0.52
C ASP A 189 9.17 -33.50 -0.32
N ILE A 190 8.35 -33.09 -1.29
CA ILE A 190 6.90 -33.30 -1.25
C ILE A 190 6.56 -34.80 -1.35
N MET A 191 7.17 -35.53 -2.29
CA MET A 191 6.94 -36.99 -2.42
C MET A 191 7.36 -37.73 -1.14
N LYS A 192 8.47 -37.35 -0.54
CA LYS A 192 8.95 -37.90 0.75
C LYS A 192 7.98 -37.61 1.88
N ARG A 193 7.49 -36.36 2.01
CA ARG A 193 6.48 -35.97 2.99
C ARG A 193 5.21 -36.84 2.86
N ASP A 194 4.77 -37.09 1.64
CA ASP A 194 3.54 -37.82 1.31
C ASP A 194 3.77 -39.36 1.27
N GLY A 195 4.96 -39.86 1.69
CA GLY A 195 5.30 -41.27 1.78
C GLY A 195 5.39 -41.99 0.45
N PHE A 196 5.79 -41.27 -0.63
CA PHE A 196 5.91 -41.79 -2.01
C PHE A 196 4.65 -42.50 -2.49
N ARG A 197 3.46 -41.95 -2.18
CA ARG A 197 2.16 -42.45 -2.58
C ARG A 197 1.19 -41.33 -2.96
N CYS A 198 0.22 -41.68 -3.76
CA CYS A 198 -0.88 -40.77 -4.11
C CYS A 198 -1.72 -40.46 -2.86
N VAL A 199 -1.85 -39.19 -2.47
CA VAL A 199 -2.63 -38.77 -1.28
C VAL A 199 -4.13 -38.97 -1.46
N LEU A 200 -4.65 -39.12 -2.69
CA LEU A 200 -6.07 -39.35 -2.95
C LEU A 200 -6.47 -40.81 -2.96
N CYS A 201 -5.69 -41.67 -3.58
CA CYS A 201 -6.06 -43.11 -3.74
C CYS A 201 -5.10 -44.09 -3.06
N GLY A 202 -4.01 -43.58 -2.43
CA GLY A 202 -3.05 -44.40 -1.69
C GLY A 202 -2.10 -45.25 -2.52
N ARG A 203 -2.23 -45.29 -3.87
CA ARG A 203 -1.37 -46.09 -4.75
C ARG A 203 0.07 -45.59 -4.73
N SER A 204 1.03 -46.51 -4.81
CA SER A 204 2.47 -46.23 -4.79
C SER A 204 3.19 -46.81 -5.99
N VAL A 205 4.41 -46.30 -6.27
CA VAL A 205 5.25 -46.85 -7.35
C VAL A 205 5.57 -48.31 -7.11
N GLU A 206 5.94 -48.68 -5.87
CA GLU A 206 6.40 -50.03 -5.52
C GLU A 206 5.29 -51.10 -5.64
N ARG A 207 4.07 -50.81 -5.16
CA ARG A 207 3.00 -51.76 -5.10
C ARG A 207 2.15 -51.81 -6.37
N ASP A 208 1.95 -50.67 -6.99
CA ASP A 208 0.92 -50.49 -8.03
C ASP A 208 1.52 -50.05 -9.37
N GLY A 209 2.83 -49.85 -9.45
CA GLY A 209 3.55 -49.46 -10.66
C GLY A 209 3.12 -48.11 -11.25
N VAL A 210 2.50 -47.23 -10.44
CA VAL A 210 1.97 -45.94 -10.90
C VAL A 210 3.05 -44.88 -10.97
N THR A 211 2.94 -43.97 -11.94
CA THR A 211 3.77 -42.76 -11.98
C THR A 211 3.22 -41.72 -11.03
N LEU A 212 4.10 -41.14 -10.17
CA LEU A 212 3.74 -40.08 -9.23
C LEU A 212 4.13 -38.74 -9.77
N HIS A 213 3.26 -37.77 -9.56
CA HIS A 213 3.43 -36.35 -9.90
C HIS A 213 3.19 -35.48 -8.69
N VAL A 214 3.94 -34.37 -8.57
CA VAL A 214 3.63 -33.31 -7.60
C VAL A 214 2.78 -32.28 -8.30
N ASP A 215 1.59 -32.02 -7.75
CA ASP A 215 0.61 -31.11 -8.29
C ASP A 215 0.17 -30.06 -7.25
N HIS A 216 -0.30 -28.90 -7.75
CA HIS A 216 -0.81 -27.83 -6.89
C HIS A 216 -2.23 -28.15 -6.39
N ILE A 217 -2.48 -27.99 -5.09
CA ILE A 217 -3.84 -28.10 -4.52
C ILE A 217 -4.72 -27.02 -5.15
N ILE A 218 -4.34 -25.76 -5.00
CA ILE A 218 -4.91 -24.61 -5.70
C ILE A 218 -4.12 -24.44 -7.01
N PRO A 219 -4.73 -24.56 -8.17
CA PRO A 219 -4.04 -24.38 -9.45
C PRO A 219 -3.37 -23.01 -9.58
N VAL A 220 -2.19 -22.94 -10.20
CA VAL A 220 -1.49 -21.67 -10.47
C VAL A 220 -2.37 -20.71 -11.27
N ALA A 221 -3.19 -21.22 -12.20
CA ALA A 221 -4.15 -20.42 -12.96
C ALA A 221 -5.23 -19.74 -12.08
N LYS A 222 -5.42 -20.20 -10.85
CA LYS A 222 -6.35 -19.66 -9.84
C LYS A 222 -5.62 -18.95 -8.68
N GLY A 223 -4.38 -18.52 -8.89
CA GLY A 223 -3.57 -17.81 -7.90
C GLY A 223 -2.81 -18.71 -6.91
N GLY A 224 -2.80 -20.03 -7.14
CA GLY A 224 -2.03 -20.96 -6.32
C GLY A 224 -0.52 -20.74 -6.45
N LYS A 225 0.19 -20.75 -5.32
CA LYS A 225 1.65 -20.57 -5.26
C LYS A 225 2.35 -21.91 -5.10
N THR A 226 3.57 -22.03 -5.66
CA THR A 226 4.43 -23.21 -5.51
C THR A 226 5.15 -23.13 -4.15
N VAL A 227 4.44 -23.55 -3.12
CA VAL A 227 4.90 -23.66 -1.74
C VAL A 227 4.48 -25.03 -1.17
N PRO A 228 5.23 -25.62 -0.23
CA PRO A 228 4.96 -26.98 0.27
C PRO A 228 3.51 -27.22 0.71
N GLY A 229 2.88 -26.23 1.36
CA GLY A 229 1.48 -26.34 1.83
C GLY A 229 0.43 -26.35 0.70
N ASN A 230 0.79 -25.90 -0.50
CA ASN A 230 -0.09 -25.94 -1.69
C ASN A 230 0.29 -27.04 -2.69
N LEU A 231 1.17 -27.97 -2.32
CA LEU A 231 1.64 -29.07 -3.15
C LEU A 231 1.26 -30.43 -2.56
N ARG A 232 0.94 -31.40 -3.40
CA ARG A 232 0.63 -32.77 -3.03
C ARG A 232 1.07 -33.78 -4.07
N THR A 233 1.31 -35.02 -3.65
CA THR A 233 1.67 -36.12 -4.54
C THR A 233 0.42 -36.83 -5.04
N LEU A 234 0.28 -36.96 -6.36
CA LEU A 234 -0.82 -37.67 -7.03
C LEU A 234 -0.27 -38.68 -8.02
N CYS A 235 -0.99 -39.80 -8.19
CA CYS A 235 -0.74 -40.68 -9.34
C CYS A 235 -1.27 -40.02 -10.62
N GLU A 236 -0.79 -40.49 -11.79
CA GLU A 236 -1.14 -39.91 -13.08
C GLU A 236 -2.66 -39.86 -13.32
N GLU A 237 -3.40 -40.91 -12.96
CA GLU A 237 -4.85 -40.94 -13.10
C GLU A 237 -5.57 -39.91 -12.23
N CYS A 238 -5.22 -39.83 -10.94
CA CYS A 238 -5.80 -38.82 -10.05
C CYS A 238 -5.44 -37.40 -10.49
N ASN A 239 -4.22 -37.18 -10.98
CA ASN A 239 -3.78 -35.92 -11.53
C ASN A 239 -4.56 -35.49 -12.78
N LYS A 240 -4.75 -36.44 -13.73
CA LYS A 240 -5.57 -36.23 -14.93
C LYS A 240 -7.05 -36.00 -14.58
N GLY A 241 -7.58 -36.70 -13.60
CA GLY A 241 -8.97 -36.56 -13.15
C GLY A 241 -9.26 -35.21 -12.47
N LYS A 242 -8.27 -34.66 -11.74
CA LYS A 242 -8.41 -33.38 -11.08
C LYS A 242 -8.46 -32.20 -12.07
N ARG A 243 -7.61 -32.19 -13.11
CA ARG A 243 -7.42 -31.07 -14.04
C ARG A 243 -7.31 -29.73 -13.30
N ASP A 244 -8.10 -28.72 -13.70
CA ASP A 244 -8.15 -27.39 -13.06
C ASP A 244 -9.23 -27.29 -11.98
N LYS A 245 -9.78 -28.42 -11.50
CA LYS A 245 -10.74 -28.43 -10.41
C LYS A 245 -10.02 -28.12 -9.10
N TYR A 246 -10.61 -27.22 -8.32
CA TYR A 246 -10.18 -26.89 -6.96
C TYR A 246 -11.24 -27.38 -6.00
N ASP A 247 -10.88 -28.35 -5.19
CA ASP A 247 -11.71 -28.80 -4.07
C ASP A 247 -11.39 -27.97 -2.86
N LYS A 248 -12.33 -27.10 -2.45
CA LYS A 248 -12.22 -26.36 -1.19
C LYS A 248 -12.16 -27.31 0.03
N ASP A 249 -12.74 -28.48 -0.12
CA ASP A 249 -12.92 -29.49 0.92
C ASP A 249 -11.91 -30.65 0.81
N GLY A 250 -10.86 -30.52 0.01
CA GLY A 250 -9.86 -31.55 -0.29
C GLY A 250 -8.92 -31.92 0.84
N LEU A 251 -9.44 -32.00 2.06
CA LEU A 251 -8.88 -32.62 3.25
C LEU A 251 -9.95 -33.55 3.86
N ASN A 252 -10.32 -34.60 3.15
CA ASN A 252 -10.87 -35.84 3.70
C ASN A 252 -10.08 -37.02 3.19
#